data_1c3f92eb31d84e0856c177ac7c43663b
#
_entry.id   1c3f92eb31d84e0856c177ac7c43663b
#
_cell.length_a   1.000
_cell.length_b   1.000
_cell.length_c   1.000
_cell.angle_alpha   90.00
_cell.angle_beta   90.00
_cell.angle_gamma   90.00
#
_symmetry.space_group_name_H-M   'P 1'
#
loop_
_entity.id
_entity.type
_entity.pdbx_description
1 polymer ?
#
loop_
_entity_poly.entity_id
_entity_poly.type
_entity_poly.pdbx_seq_one_letter_code
_entity_poly.pdbx_strand_id
1 'polypeptide(L)'
;QYGKDYPAILPAAAYKVTRQTGAGRGVYSFCMCPGGWVVNASSEEGHLAVNGMSYQARDSRNANSAMIVTVTPDDFPGTDVLAGVEFQRKLEKAAYGLCDGKVPVQLFGDFCRNVPSTMLGEVEPCIKGQYELSNVRTIFPQELSSALEEGIKGCEALIHGFSRADAVLSGVESRTSSPVRIIRNTEFESELSGLYPCGEGAGYAGGITSAAMDGLKIAEAIAKKYVPCYD
;
A
#
# COMPACT_ATOMS: atom_id res chain seq x y z
N GLN A 1 -20.37 -2.15 6.82
CA GLN A 1 -21.22 -1.90 5.65
C GLN A 1 -22.59 -2.52 5.76
N TYR A 2 -22.71 -3.72 6.31
CA TYR A 2 -23.99 -4.38 6.53
C TYR A 2 -24.66 -4.00 7.87
N GLY A 3 -23.97 -3.26 8.74
CA GLY A 3 -24.37 -3.07 10.11
C GLY A 3 -24.05 -4.29 10.99
N LYS A 4 -24.60 -4.31 12.22
CA LYS A 4 -24.28 -5.39 13.19
C LYS A 4 -25.15 -6.64 12.99
N ASP A 5 -26.36 -6.47 12.47
CA ASP A 5 -27.36 -7.54 12.34
C ASP A 5 -27.53 -7.91 10.85
N TYR A 6 -26.59 -8.70 10.34
CA TYR A 6 -26.67 -9.22 8.98
C TYR A 6 -26.66 -10.76 8.96
N PRO A 7 -27.30 -11.38 7.97
CA PRO A 7 -27.31 -12.84 7.85
C PRO A 7 -25.89 -13.41 7.68
N ALA A 8 -25.56 -14.46 8.44
CA ALA A 8 -24.24 -15.10 8.39
C ALA A 8 -23.87 -15.69 7.02
N ILE A 9 -24.85 -15.85 6.12
CA ILE A 9 -24.63 -16.34 4.76
C ILE A 9 -23.95 -15.28 3.86
N LEU A 10 -23.99 -14.00 4.23
CA LEU A 10 -23.36 -12.97 3.44
C LEU A 10 -21.82 -13.04 3.61
N PRO A 11 -21.06 -12.96 2.52
CA PRO A 11 -19.62 -12.84 2.59
C PRO A 11 -19.22 -11.48 3.15
N ALA A 12 -17.93 -11.29 3.44
CA ALA A 12 -17.41 -9.97 3.79
C ALA A 12 -17.81 -8.93 2.73
N ALA A 13 -18.30 -7.77 3.17
CA ALA A 13 -18.75 -6.71 2.28
C ALA A 13 -17.59 -6.17 1.43
N ALA A 14 -17.83 -6.00 0.13
CA ALA A 14 -16.95 -5.19 -0.70
C ALA A 14 -17.10 -3.72 -0.30
N TYR A 15 -15.98 -3.02 -0.12
CA TYR A 15 -16.02 -1.60 0.18
C TYR A 15 -14.97 -0.83 -0.63
N LYS A 16 -15.24 0.43 -0.84
CA LYS A 16 -14.29 1.37 -1.42
C LYS A 16 -14.42 2.69 -0.69
N VAL A 17 -13.34 3.11 -0.05
CA VAL A 17 -13.28 4.39 0.65
C VAL A 17 -12.31 5.28 -0.13
N THR A 18 -12.85 6.36 -0.70
CA THR A 18 -12.07 7.33 -1.48
C THR A 18 -12.46 8.74 -1.07
N ARG A 19 -11.48 9.62 -1.04
CA ARG A 19 -11.67 11.06 -0.79
C ARG A 19 -10.82 11.86 -1.75
N GLN A 20 -11.35 13.00 -2.15
CA GLN A 20 -10.59 14.02 -2.84
C GLN A 20 -10.29 15.12 -1.82
N THR A 21 -9.03 15.51 -1.70
CA THR A 21 -8.61 16.60 -0.80
C THR A 21 -8.93 17.96 -1.42
N GLY A 22 -8.96 19.00 -0.58
CA GLY A 22 -9.13 20.38 -1.06
C GLY A 22 -8.05 20.82 -2.06
N ALA A 23 -6.84 20.25 -1.97
CA ALA A 23 -5.75 20.44 -2.92
C ALA A 23 -5.88 19.60 -4.21
N GLY A 24 -6.99 18.87 -4.41
CA GLY A 24 -7.23 18.06 -5.59
C GLY A 24 -6.50 16.71 -5.61
N ARG A 25 -5.92 16.26 -4.49
CA ARG A 25 -5.21 14.99 -4.40
C ARG A 25 -6.14 13.86 -3.93
N GLY A 26 -6.15 12.73 -4.62
CA GLY A 26 -6.93 11.57 -4.23
C GLY A 26 -6.31 10.84 -3.04
N VAL A 27 -7.13 10.47 -2.04
CA VAL A 27 -6.76 9.57 -0.94
C VAL A 27 -7.79 8.44 -0.88
N TYR A 28 -7.33 7.20 -0.77
CA TYR A 28 -8.21 6.04 -0.80
C TYR A 28 -7.65 4.87 0.00
N SER A 29 -8.56 4.03 0.48
CA SER A 29 -8.18 2.77 1.10
C SER A 29 -7.83 1.73 0.04
N PHE A 30 -6.82 0.92 0.34
CA PHE A 30 -6.38 -0.20 -0.49
C PHE A 30 -6.12 -1.41 0.40
N CYS A 31 -6.36 -2.62 -0.10
CA CYS A 31 -6.08 -3.88 0.59
C CYS A 31 -6.54 -3.92 2.06
N MET A 32 -7.85 -3.96 2.29
CA MET A 32 -8.39 -4.24 3.64
C MET A 32 -8.09 -5.68 4.04
N CYS A 33 -7.51 -5.84 5.22
CA CYS A 33 -7.19 -7.12 5.85
C CYS A 33 -7.98 -7.30 7.14
N PRO A 34 -9.19 -7.90 7.10
CA PRO A 34 -9.93 -8.24 8.31
C PRO A 34 -9.13 -9.23 9.15
N GLY A 35 -9.10 -9.05 10.48
CA GLY A 35 -8.27 -9.86 11.34
C GLY A 35 -6.83 -9.92 10.85
N GLY A 36 -6.27 -8.74 10.47
CA GLY A 36 -5.01 -8.64 9.77
C GLY A 36 -3.81 -8.33 10.65
N TRP A 37 -2.65 -8.51 10.06
CA TRP A 37 -1.34 -8.18 10.62
C TRP A 37 -0.61 -7.23 9.70
N VAL A 38 0.14 -6.30 10.25
CA VAL A 38 1.15 -5.56 9.49
C VAL A 38 2.44 -6.40 9.51
N VAL A 39 3.05 -6.54 8.35
CA VAL A 39 4.28 -7.30 8.17
C VAL A 39 5.37 -6.44 7.54
N ASN A 40 6.63 -6.71 7.87
CA ASN A 40 7.76 -6.16 7.14
C ASN A 40 7.79 -6.81 5.75
N ALA A 41 7.73 -5.99 4.70
CA ALA A 41 7.74 -6.39 3.30
C ALA A 41 8.97 -5.82 2.56
N SER A 42 10.01 -5.46 3.28
CA SER A 42 11.25 -4.88 2.73
C SER A 42 11.96 -5.88 1.83
N SER A 43 12.56 -5.38 0.75
CA SER A 43 13.36 -6.18 -0.18
C SER A 43 14.76 -5.62 -0.43
N GLU A 44 15.09 -4.47 0.17
CA GLU A 44 16.40 -3.82 0.05
C GLU A 44 16.97 -3.57 1.44
N GLU A 45 18.28 -3.77 1.61
CA GLU A 45 18.98 -3.51 2.87
C GLU A 45 18.93 -2.00 3.21
N GLY A 46 18.71 -1.67 4.49
CA GLY A 46 18.60 -0.29 4.94
C GLY A 46 17.31 0.42 4.50
N HIS A 47 16.32 -0.32 4.00
CA HIS A 47 15.02 0.19 3.58
C HIS A 47 13.90 -0.54 4.34
N LEU A 48 12.81 0.15 4.64
CA LEU A 48 11.66 -0.44 5.31
C LEU A 48 10.38 -0.17 4.53
N ALA A 49 9.73 -1.24 4.11
CA ALA A 49 8.38 -1.23 3.60
C ALA A 49 7.50 -2.17 4.44
N VAL A 50 6.23 -1.81 4.61
CA VAL A 50 5.25 -2.64 5.31
C VAL A 50 4.11 -3.02 4.38
N ASN A 51 3.40 -4.09 4.72
CA ASN A 51 2.17 -4.49 4.05
C ASN A 51 1.19 -5.07 5.07
N GLY A 52 -0.11 -5.02 4.75
CA GLY A 52 -1.16 -5.68 5.50
C GLY A 52 -1.42 -7.09 4.98
N MET A 53 -1.55 -8.05 5.90
CA MET A 53 -1.81 -9.45 5.59
C MET A 53 -2.84 -10.03 6.54
N SER A 54 -3.69 -10.95 6.05
CA SER A 54 -4.58 -11.77 6.89
C SER A 54 -4.26 -13.24 6.72
N TYR A 55 -4.32 -13.99 7.82
CA TYR A 55 -4.45 -15.44 7.71
C TYR A 55 -5.83 -15.83 7.17
N GLN A 56 -5.98 -17.06 6.73
CA GLN A 56 -7.26 -17.56 6.22
C GLN A 56 -8.39 -17.43 7.26
N ALA A 57 -8.09 -17.64 8.53
CA ALA A 57 -9.06 -17.53 9.63
C ALA A 57 -9.57 -16.09 9.85
N ARG A 58 -8.79 -15.06 9.47
CA ARG A 58 -9.13 -13.63 9.65
C ARG A 58 -9.53 -13.28 11.08
N ASP A 59 -8.85 -13.84 12.06
CA ASP A 59 -9.22 -13.87 13.48
C ASP A 59 -8.29 -13.08 14.40
N SER A 60 -7.37 -12.24 13.84
CA SER A 60 -6.60 -11.36 14.69
C SER A 60 -7.47 -10.22 15.22
N ARG A 61 -6.97 -9.52 16.25
CA ARG A 61 -7.72 -8.48 16.97
C ARG A 61 -8.10 -7.28 16.13
N ASN A 62 -7.28 -6.94 15.13
CA ASN A 62 -7.44 -5.72 14.35
C ASN A 62 -7.73 -6.06 12.89
N ALA A 63 -8.48 -5.19 12.22
CA ALA A 63 -8.41 -5.04 10.77
C ALA A 63 -7.36 -3.98 10.45
N ASN A 64 -6.74 -4.07 9.28
CA ASN A 64 -5.91 -2.99 8.74
C ASN A 64 -6.26 -2.69 7.29
N SER A 65 -5.86 -1.52 6.82
CA SER A 65 -6.00 -1.08 5.44
C SER A 65 -4.85 -0.14 5.12
N ALA A 66 -4.27 -0.29 3.94
CA ALA A 66 -3.40 0.74 3.42
C ALA A 66 -4.21 2.01 3.12
N MET A 67 -3.69 3.15 3.53
CA MET A 67 -4.20 4.47 3.14
C MET A 67 -3.25 5.09 2.14
N ILE A 68 -3.70 5.20 0.91
CA ILE A 68 -2.89 5.58 -0.24
C ILE A 68 -3.24 7.00 -0.65
N VAL A 69 -2.21 7.79 -0.94
CA VAL A 69 -2.33 9.11 -1.54
C VAL A 69 -1.79 9.08 -2.97
N THR A 70 -2.52 9.70 -3.89
CA THR A 70 -2.08 9.79 -5.29
C THR A 70 -0.78 10.59 -5.39
N VAL A 71 0.21 10.00 -6.03
CA VAL A 71 1.52 10.59 -6.35
C VAL A 71 1.65 10.66 -7.87
N THR A 72 2.19 11.75 -8.38
CA THR A 72 2.38 12.01 -9.80
C THR A 72 3.85 12.28 -10.12
N PRO A 73 4.26 12.29 -11.39
CA PRO A 73 5.64 12.65 -11.76
C PRO A 73 6.11 14.00 -11.22
N ASP A 74 5.19 14.93 -10.95
CA ASP A 74 5.53 16.25 -10.38
C ASP A 74 6.02 16.16 -8.92
N ASP A 75 5.72 15.06 -8.25
CA ASP A 75 6.19 14.79 -6.87
C ASP A 75 7.62 14.19 -6.85
N PHE A 76 8.16 13.78 -8.00
CA PHE A 76 9.46 13.13 -8.09
C PHE A 76 10.56 14.15 -8.37
N PRO A 77 11.70 14.10 -7.67
CA PRO A 77 12.84 14.94 -8.01
C PRO A 77 13.52 14.42 -9.28
N GLY A 78 13.56 15.26 -10.32
CA GLY A 78 14.28 14.96 -11.57
C GLY A 78 13.41 14.38 -12.69
N THR A 79 14.05 14.14 -13.84
CA THR A 79 13.41 13.68 -15.09
C THR A 79 13.85 12.27 -15.50
N ASP A 80 14.61 11.58 -14.64
CA ASP A 80 15.06 10.22 -14.88
C ASP A 80 13.87 9.24 -14.91
N VAL A 81 13.95 8.22 -15.76
CA VAL A 81 12.90 7.19 -15.87
C VAL A 81 12.69 6.40 -14.57
N LEU A 82 13.69 6.37 -13.69
CA LEU A 82 13.65 5.73 -12.38
C LEU A 82 13.34 6.71 -11.23
N ALA A 83 13.05 7.98 -11.51
CA ALA A 83 12.80 9.00 -10.47
C ALA A 83 11.70 8.56 -9.48
N GLY A 84 10.65 7.88 -9.95
CA GLY A 84 9.60 7.33 -9.10
C GLY A 84 10.09 6.17 -8.22
N VAL A 85 11.02 5.34 -8.69
CA VAL A 85 11.65 4.28 -7.89
C VAL A 85 12.51 4.91 -6.79
N GLU A 86 13.31 5.92 -7.13
CA GLU A 86 14.13 6.65 -6.15
C GLU A 86 13.26 7.38 -5.11
N PHE A 87 12.10 7.89 -5.51
CA PHE A 87 11.13 8.46 -4.58
C PHE A 87 10.63 7.42 -3.57
N GLN A 88 10.25 6.21 -4.02
CA GLN A 88 9.87 5.11 -3.13
C GLN A 88 11.01 4.73 -2.18
N ARG A 89 12.23 4.56 -2.70
CA ARG A 89 13.42 4.26 -1.90
C ARG A 89 13.69 5.31 -0.83
N LYS A 90 13.51 6.59 -1.17
CA LYS A 90 13.67 7.69 -0.21
C LYS A 90 12.71 7.56 0.98
N LEU A 91 11.45 7.23 0.72
CA LEU A 91 10.45 7.00 1.78
C LEU A 91 10.82 5.77 2.64
N GLU A 92 11.19 4.67 1.99
CA GLU A 92 11.57 3.43 2.66
C GLU A 92 12.83 3.60 3.53
N LYS A 93 13.82 4.34 3.03
CA LYS A 93 15.04 4.68 3.77
C LYS A 93 14.74 5.59 4.96
N ALA A 94 13.85 6.57 4.79
CA ALA A 94 13.40 7.41 5.90
C ALA A 94 12.67 6.59 6.98
N ALA A 95 11.80 5.65 6.57
CA ALA A 95 11.12 4.76 7.49
C ALA A 95 12.10 3.84 8.25
N TYR A 96 13.10 3.29 7.55
CA TYR A 96 14.15 2.48 8.18
C TYR A 96 14.94 3.29 9.23
N GLY A 97 15.42 4.48 8.85
CA GLY A 97 16.23 5.33 9.72
C GLY A 97 15.48 5.89 10.93
N LEU A 98 14.15 5.96 10.86
CA LEU A 98 13.32 6.49 11.96
C LEU A 98 13.34 5.59 13.20
N CYS A 99 13.41 4.26 13.03
CA CYS A 99 13.34 3.27 14.10
C CYS A 99 14.39 2.14 13.95
N ASP A 100 15.49 2.40 13.27
CA ASP A 100 16.60 1.44 13.06
C ASP A 100 16.11 0.07 12.55
N GLY A 101 15.26 0.11 11.52
CA GLY A 101 14.71 -1.07 10.87
C GLY A 101 13.50 -1.72 11.56
N LYS A 102 13.09 -1.26 12.73
CA LYS A 102 11.80 -1.63 13.32
C LYS A 102 10.67 -0.89 12.62
N VAL A 103 9.47 -1.45 12.63
CA VAL A 103 8.30 -0.80 12.02
C VAL A 103 7.94 0.47 12.81
N PRO A 104 8.03 1.67 12.21
CA PRO A 104 7.63 2.89 12.89
C PRO A 104 6.11 2.94 13.03
N VAL A 105 5.65 3.32 14.22
CA VAL A 105 4.24 3.37 14.59
C VAL A 105 3.89 4.73 15.19
N GLN A 106 2.74 5.26 14.81
CA GLN A 106 2.22 6.52 15.33
C GLN A 106 0.70 6.43 15.51
N LEU A 107 0.17 7.06 16.54
CA LEU A 107 -1.27 7.23 16.67
C LEU A 107 -1.76 8.35 15.73
N PHE A 108 -2.93 8.19 15.15
CA PHE A 108 -3.47 9.17 14.19
C PHE A 108 -3.62 10.58 14.78
N GLY A 109 -4.02 10.68 16.04
CA GLY A 109 -4.08 11.97 16.74
C GLY A 109 -2.72 12.68 16.83
N ASP A 110 -1.64 11.92 17.05
CA ASP A 110 -0.28 12.45 17.10
C ASP A 110 0.24 12.78 15.69
N PHE A 111 -0.11 11.95 14.69
CA PHE A 111 0.14 12.25 13.28
C PHE A 111 -0.46 13.60 12.88
N CYS A 112 -1.71 13.87 13.26
CA CYS A 112 -2.35 15.16 12.98
C CYS A 112 -1.64 16.34 13.64
N ARG A 113 -1.09 16.14 14.85
CA ARG A 113 -0.31 17.17 15.57
C ARG A 113 1.15 17.26 15.15
N ASN A 114 1.61 16.34 14.31
CA ASN A 114 3.02 16.19 13.90
C ASN A 114 3.96 16.03 15.11
N VAL A 115 3.58 15.20 16.06
CA VAL A 115 4.40 14.87 17.23
C VAL A 115 4.61 13.36 17.33
N PRO A 116 5.74 12.86 17.83
CA PRO A 116 5.95 11.44 18.02
C PRO A 116 4.93 10.88 19.05
N SER A 117 4.44 9.66 18.79
CA SER A 117 3.71 8.91 19.80
C SER A 117 4.68 8.38 20.86
N THR A 118 4.29 8.45 22.12
CA THR A 118 5.09 7.95 23.25
C THR A 118 4.38 6.85 24.04
N MET A 119 3.10 6.65 23.79
CA MET A 119 2.27 5.60 24.40
C MET A 119 1.20 5.14 23.41
N LEU A 120 0.72 3.93 23.60
CA LEU A 120 -0.42 3.39 22.86
C LEU A 120 -1.74 3.87 23.48
N GLY A 121 -2.81 3.90 22.69
CA GLY A 121 -4.18 4.04 23.15
C GLY A 121 -4.83 2.70 23.52
N GLU A 122 -6.14 2.58 23.29
CA GLU A 122 -6.88 1.33 23.51
C GLU A 122 -6.55 0.25 22.48
N VAL A 123 -6.05 0.64 21.31
CA VAL A 123 -5.73 -0.28 20.21
C VAL A 123 -4.27 -0.68 20.27
N GLU A 124 -4.03 -1.96 20.55
CA GLU A 124 -2.69 -2.54 20.46
C GLU A 124 -2.35 -2.90 19.02
N PRO A 125 -1.14 -2.56 18.52
CA PRO A 125 -0.73 -2.93 17.17
C PRO A 125 -0.71 -4.44 16.94
N CYS A 126 -1.23 -4.88 15.79
CA CYS A 126 -1.05 -6.24 15.29
C CYS A 126 0.08 -6.24 14.24
N ILE A 127 1.32 -6.31 14.69
CA ILE A 127 2.52 -6.25 13.84
C ILE A 127 3.32 -7.54 14.02
N LYS A 128 3.78 -8.12 12.91
CA LYS A 128 4.75 -9.22 12.92
C LYS A 128 6.16 -8.66 12.94
N GLY A 129 6.89 -8.95 13.99
CA GLY A 129 8.22 -8.41 14.23
C GLY A 129 8.24 -7.27 15.23
N GLN A 130 9.32 -6.51 15.23
CA GLN A 130 9.51 -5.39 16.16
C GLN A 130 8.93 -4.10 15.59
N TYR A 131 8.37 -3.28 16.45
CA TYR A 131 7.92 -1.93 16.12
C TYR A 131 8.40 -0.94 17.19
N GLU A 132 8.36 0.34 16.85
CA GLU A 132 8.71 1.41 17.77
C GLU A 132 7.78 2.61 17.56
N LEU A 133 7.36 3.23 18.67
CA LEU A 133 6.56 4.46 18.64
C LEU A 133 7.43 5.62 18.17
N SER A 134 6.96 6.37 17.19
CA SER A 134 7.75 7.41 16.54
C SER A 134 6.87 8.46 15.86
N ASN A 135 7.44 9.30 15.02
CA ASN A 135 6.69 10.26 14.19
C ASN A 135 6.68 9.80 12.72
N VAL A 136 5.77 8.90 12.37
CA VAL A 136 5.57 8.38 11.00
C VAL A 136 5.31 9.51 9.99
N ARG A 137 4.71 10.62 10.43
CA ARG A 137 4.45 11.78 9.57
C ARG A 137 5.72 12.32 8.89
N THR A 138 6.85 12.25 9.56
CA THR A 138 8.14 12.78 9.06
C THR A 138 8.74 11.98 7.91
N ILE A 139 8.23 10.77 7.64
CA ILE A 139 8.63 9.97 6.47
C ILE A 139 8.22 10.68 5.16
N PHE A 140 7.09 11.40 5.19
CA PHE A 140 6.46 11.95 4.01
C PHE A 140 6.78 13.44 3.80
N PRO A 141 6.86 13.90 2.53
CA PRO A 141 6.70 15.31 2.23
C PRO A 141 5.43 15.89 2.85
N GLN A 142 5.47 17.17 3.20
CA GLN A 142 4.37 17.84 3.91
C GLN A 142 3.04 17.75 3.15
N GLU A 143 3.08 17.91 1.84
CA GLU A 143 1.89 17.86 0.96
C GLU A 143 1.22 16.49 1.02
N LEU A 144 2.00 15.41 1.03
CA LEU A 144 1.48 14.06 1.10
C LEU A 144 0.94 13.72 2.49
N SER A 145 1.67 14.11 3.55
CA SER A 145 1.22 13.88 4.92
C SER A 145 -0.06 14.67 5.26
N SER A 146 -0.19 15.89 4.74
CA SER A 146 -1.39 16.72 4.91
C SER A 146 -2.57 16.13 4.13
N ALA A 147 -2.34 15.64 2.91
CA ALA A 147 -3.37 14.95 2.12
C ALA A 147 -3.84 13.65 2.80
N LEU A 148 -2.93 12.85 3.35
CA LEU A 148 -3.29 11.64 4.13
C LEU A 148 -4.14 12.00 5.35
N GLU A 149 -3.76 13.03 6.10
CA GLU A 149 -4.51 13.51 7.25
C GLU A 149 -5.94 13.90 6.86
N GLU A 150 -6.09 14.75 5.84
CA GLU A 150 -7.40 15.20 5.34
C GLU A 150 -8.24 14.03 4.83
N GLY A 151 -7.62 13.13 4.05
CA GLY A 151 -8.29 11.95 3.50
C GLY A 151 -8.78 10.99 4.57
N ILE A 152 -7.95 10.66 5.57
CA ILE A 152 -8.34 9.79 6.68
C ILE A 152 -9.48 10.42 7.49
N LYS A 153 -9.40 11.72 7.82
CA LYS A 153 -10.51 12.45 8.46
C LYS A 153 -11.79 12.41 7.63
N GLY A 154 -11.67 12.58 6.32
CA GLY A 154 -12.81 12.49 5.40
C GLY A 154 -13.48 11.12 5.34
N CYS A 155 -12.76 10.05 5.65
CA CYS A 155 -13.31 8.70 5.69
C CYS A 155 -14.26 8.46 6.85
N GLU A 156 -14.19 9.25 7.92
CA GLU A 156 -15.07 9.17 9.10
C GLU A 156 -16.56 9.23 8.72
N ALA A 157 -16.92 10.01 7.70
CA ALA A 157 -18.30 10.11 7.23
C ALA A 157 -18.83 8.84 6.55
N LEU A 158 -17.95 7.94 6.13
CA LEU A 158 -18.30 6.66 5.50
C LEU A 158 -18.19 5.49 6.48
N ILE A 159 -17.19 5.51 7.34
CA ILE A 159 -16.93 4.47 8.33
C ILE A 159 -16.67 5.17 9.66
N HIS A 160 -17.68 5.18 10.52
CA HIS A 160 -17.59 5.82 11.83
C HIS A 160 -16.46 5.20 12.67
N GLY A 161 -15.62 6.04 13.28
CA GLY A 161 -14.44 5.64 14.03
C GLY A 161 -13.20 5.38 13.18
N PHE A 162 -13.25 5.60 11.85
CA PHE A 162 -12.09 5.39 10.99
C PHE A 162 -10.93 6.34 11.32
N SER A 163 -11.24 7.56 11.72
CA SER A 163 -10.26 8.60 12.08
C SER A 163 -10.11 8.79 13.60
N ARG A 164 -10.39 7.75 14.40
CA ARG A 164 -10.21 7.83 15.86
C ARG A 164 -8.77 8.21 16.21
N ALA A 165 -8.59 9.00 17.27
CA ALA A 165 -7.28 9.56 17.62
C ALA A 165 -6.22 8.51 17.96
N ASP A 166 -6.64 7.35 18.47
CA ASP A 166 -5.79 6.22 18.82
C ASP A 166 -5.73 5.13 17.74
N ALA A 167 -6.21 5.42 16.51
CA ALA A 167 -5.96 4.55 15.36
C ALA A 167 -4.45 4.45 15.13
N VAL A 168 -3.97 3.22 14.92
CA VAL A 168 -2.55 2.92 14.78
C VAL A 168 -2.14 3.05 13.30
N LEU A 169 -1.22 3.95 13.02
CA LEU A 169 -0.57 4.10 11.73
C LEU A 169 0.79 3.40 11.75
N SER A 170 1.09 2.63 10.71
CA SER A 170 2.38 1.99 10.50
C SER A 170 2.93 2.40 9.12
N GLY A 171 4.18 2.72 9.02
CA GLY A 171 4.76 3.22 7.77
C GLY A 171 6.03 2.50 7.38
N VAL A 172 6.28 2.45 6.09
CA VAL A 172 5.55 2.98 4.95
C VAL A 172 5.12 1.86 4.01
N GLU A 173 3.91 1.91 3.48
CA GLU A 173 3.54 1.08 2.32
C GLU A 173 3.76 1.90 1.05
N SER A 174 4.95 1.76 0.46
CA SER A 174 5.44 2.54 -0.69
C SER A 174 5.16 1.87 -2.02
N ARG A 175 4.84 0.56 -2.03
CA ARG A 175 4.81 -0.28 -3.24
C ARG A 175 3.40 -0.72 -3.59
N THR A 176 2.50 0.23 -3.83
CA THR A 176 1.11 -0.04 -4.22
C THR A 176 0.97 -0.21 -5.73
N SER A 177 1.76 0.52 -6.51
CA SER A 177 1.81 0.46 -7.97
C SER A 177 3.23 0.72 -8.43
N SER A 178 3.63 0.11 -9.54
CA SER A 178 4.94 0.39 -10.13
C SER A 178 5.00 1.83 -10.65
N PRO A 179 6.02 2.61 -10.30
CA PRO A 179 6.22 3.96 -10.83
C PRO A 179 6.79 3.95 -12.25
N VAL A 180 7.12 2.78 -12.78
CA VAL A 180 7.64 2.60 -14.14
C VAL A 180 6.76 1.64 -14.92
N ARG A 181 6.78 1.78 -16.26
CA ARG A 181 6.16 0.83 -17.18
C ARG A 181 7.20 0.31 -18.14
N ILE A 182 7.38 -1.02 -18.18
CA ILE A 182 8.23 -1.68 -19.16
C ILE A 182 7.41 -1.87 -20.42
N ILE A 183 7.75 -1.17 -21.49
CA ILE A 183 6.97 -1.17 -22.75
C ILE A 183 6.96 -2.56 -23.37
N ARG A 184 5.79 -2.95 -23.87
CA ARG A 184 5.56 -4.21 -24.61
C ARG A 184 4.64 -3.96 -25.82
N ASN A 185 4.74 -4.77 -26.84
CA ASN A 185 3.92 -4.71 -28.05
C ASN A 185 2.54 -5.36 -27.85
N THR A 186 1.76 -5.47 -28.91
CA THR A 186 0.43 -6.10 -28.90
C THR A 186 0.45 -7.61 -28.63
N GLU A 187 1.59 -8.25 -28.78
CA GLU A 187 1.85 -9.66 -28.47
C GLU A 187 2.46 -9.84 -27.06
N PHE A 188 2.47 -8.76 -26.26
CA PHE A 188 2.98 -8.68 -24.88
C PHE A 188 4.50 -8.84 -24.75
N GLU A 189 5.27 -8.83 -25.81
CA GLU A 189 6.73 -8.92 -25.81
C GLU A 189 7.35 -7.52 -25.79
N SER A 190 8.43 -7.34 -25.04
CA SER A 190 9.21 -6.09 -25.04
C SER A 190 10.08 -5.97 -26.31
N GLU A 191 10.85 -4.89 -26.42
CA GLU A 191 11.86 -4.75 -27.45
C GLU A 191 12.95 -5.83 -27.38
N LEU A 192 13.16 -6.40 -26.18
CA LEU A 192 14.04 -7.54 -26.00
C LEU A 192 13.27 -8.83 -26.24
N SER A 193 13.68 -9.57 -27.30
CA SER A 193 13.03 -10.83 -27.66
C SER A 193 13.08 -11.84 -26.50
N GLY A 194 11.94 -12.50 -26.25
CA GLY A 194 11.79 -13.47 -25.15
C GLY A 194 11.47 -12.84 -23.79
N LEU A 195 11.44 -11.51 -23.67
CA LEU A 195 11.08 -10.81 -22.43
C LEU A 195 9.63 -10.33 -22.49
N TYR A 196 8.80 -10.83 -21.58
CA TYR A 196 7.37 -10.56 -21.49
C TYR A 196 7.03 -9.82 -20.17
N PRO A 197 7.07 -8.48 -20.15
CA PRO A 197 6.74 -7.70 -18.95
C PRO A 197 5.28 -7.90 -18.55
N CYS A 198 5.00 -8.24 -17.27
CA CYS A 198 3.64 -8.48 -16.82
C CYS A 198 3.36 -8.03 -15.40
N GLY A 199 2.08 -7.86 -15.09
CA GLY A 199 1.56 -7.61 -13.77
C GLY A 199 1.93 -6.24 -13.19
N GLU A 200 2.02 -6.19 -11.85
CA GLU A 200 2.24 -4.95 -11.12
C GLU A 200 3.65 -4.39 -11.34
N GLY A 201 4.67 -5.20 -11.17
CA GLY A 201 6.07 -4.74 -11.26
C GLY A 201 6.41 -4.16 -12.64
N ALA A 202 5.77 -4.61 -13.70
CA ALA A 202 5.93 -4.08 -15.05
C ALA A 202 5.01 -2.89 -15.38
N GLY A 203 4.17 -2.44 -14.42
CA GLY A 203 3.31 -1.27 -14.57
C GLY A 203 1.99 -1.50 -15.31
N TYR A 204 1.49 -2.74 -15.38
CA TYR A 204 0.24 -3.08 -16.09
C TYR A 204 -0.94 -3.39 -15.19
N ALA A 205 -0.72 -3.58 -13.92
CA ALA A 205 -1.77 -3.88 -12.94
C ALA A 205 -1.42 -3.32 -11.57
N GLY A 206 -2.42 -3.00 -10.76
CA GLY A 206 -2.24 -2.51 -9.38
C GLY A 206 -2.90 -3.39 -8.32
N GLY A 207 -3.55 -4.48 -8.70
CA GLY A 207 -4.23 -5.37 -7.77
C GLY A 207 -3.97 -6.84 -8.08
N ILE A 208 -4.17 -7.72 -7.08
CA ILE A 208 -3.90 -9.17 -7.16
C ILE A 208 -4.60 -9.80 -8.38
N THR A 209 -5.91 -9.60 -8.50
CA THR A 209 -6.70 -10.19 -9.59
C THR A 209 -6.30 -9.64 -10.95
N SER A 210 -6.10 -8.33 -11.07
CA SER A 210 -5.68 -7.72 -12.35
C SER A 210 -4.29 -8.15 -12.78
N ALA A 211 -3.35 -8.33 -11.83
CA ALA A 211 -2.02 -8.86 -12.12
C ALA A 211 -2.07 -10.32 -12.58
N ALA A 212 -2.89 -11.14 -11.92
CA ALA A 212 -3.11 -12.54 -12.32
C ALA A 212 -3.73 -12.64 -13.73
N MET A 213 -4.74 -11.81 -14.04
CA MET A 213 -5.36 -11.75 -15.36
C MET A 213 -4.37 -11.34 -16.46
N ASP A 214 -3.50 -10.37 -16.16
CA ASP A 214 -2.46 -9.95 -17.11
C ASP A 214 -1.46 -11.07 -17.34
N GLY A 215 -1.02 -11.77 -16.28
CA GLY A 215 -0.15 -12.94 -16.37
C GLY A 215 -0.76 -14.09 -17.20
N LEU A 216 -2.07 -14.35 -17.04
CA LEU A 216 -2.75 -15.38 -17.86
C LEU A 216 -2.74 -15.02 -19.35
N LYS A 217 -3.04 -13.75 -19.72
CA LYS A 217 -2.99 -13.29 -21.11
C LYS A 217 -1.61 -13.47 -21.74
N ILE A 218 -0.58 -13.18 -20.95
CA ILE A 218 0.82 -13.35 -21.41
C ILE A 218 1.16 -14.81 -21.56
N ALA A 219 0.78 -15.66 -20.62
CA ALA A 219 0.99 -17.11 -20.73
C ALA A 219 0.32 -17.69 -21.99
N GLU A 220 -0.91 -17.24 -22.30
CA GLU A 220 -1.59 -17.62 -23.55
C GLU A 220 -0.86 -17.14 -24.81
N ALA A 221 -0.31 -15.94 -24.80
CA ALA A 221 0.47 -15.40 -25.93
C ALA A 221 1.77 -16.18 -26.13
N ILE A 222 2.49 -16.49 -25.05
CA ILE A 222 3.70 -17.32 -25.09
C ILE A 222 3.36 -18.72 -25.62
N ALA A 223 2.29 -19.35 -25.12
CA ALA A 223 1.87 -20.68 -25.54
C ALA A 223 1.47 -20.74 -27.04
N LYS A 224 0.94 -19.64 -27.58
CA LYS A 224 0.65 -19.54 -29.05
C LYS A 224 1.90 -19.38 -29.88
N LYS A 225 2.94 -18.72 -29.35
CA LYS A 225 4.18 -18.43 -30.07
C LYS A 225 5.15 -19.62 -30.07
N TYR A 226 5.23 -20.33 -28.96
CA TYR A 226 6.17 -21.42 -28.77
C TYR A 226 5.42 -22.75 -28.69
N VAL A 227 5.72 -23.64 -29.66
CA VAL A 227 5.18 -25.01 -29.67
C VAL A 227 5.95 -25.83 -28.62
N PRO A 228 5.28 -26.60 -27.75
CA PRO A 228 5.98 -27.49 -26.82
C PRO A 228 6.79 -28.53 -27.62
N CYS A 229 8.09 -28.62 -27.33
CA CYS A 229 8.86 -29.78 -27.79
C CYS A 229 8.48 -30.98 -26.93
N TYR A 230 7.62 -31.87 -27.45
CA TYR A 230 7.44 -33.20 -26.90
C TYR A 230 8.50 -34.08 -27.56
N ASP A 231 9.56 -34.42 -26.85
CA ASP A 231 10.45 -35.53 -27.18
C ASP A 231 9.86 -36.87 -26.70
#